data_8e47a9c15e4da47cdca0f17acbf2d9bc
#
_entry.id   8e47a9c15e4da47cdca0f17acbf2d9bc
#
_cell.length_a   1.000
_cell.length_b   1.000
_cell.length_c   1.000
_cell.angle_alpha   90.00
_cell.angle_beta   90.00
_cell.angle_gamma   90.00
#
_symmetry.space_group_name_H-M   'P 1'
#
loop_
_entity.id
_entity.type
_entity.pdbx_description
1 polymer ?
#
loop_
_entity_poly.entity_id
_entity_poly.type
_entity_poly.pdbx_seq_one_letter_code
_entity_poly.pdbx_strand_id
1 'polypeptide(L)'
;YSYILLYGRHNRVDHCSLTGKLNLGVTLIVILNDERCLENHHRIDHNYFGERPVYGSNGAETMRVGTSQQAYSSSNTVIENNLFERCSGEVEVISIKSSDNIIRNNTLLECEGVVALRHGDRNTVNDNLFIGNGRRNTGGIRVVNAGHQIYDNVLVGLAGTRFFSALGVMDAVPNSLPNRYCQVVDVKMYRNTFVDCTNIEFGTGKDMERTLAPEKVSFTDNIIINKGLDQPYIAVDDVAGIQFKDNKVQLAKNYSAPGFTTEKVKAPQLPDDAAIRKDKGASWFKNQVAHPAANVHKEYNVSPGTNLSEVIHSAEPGGVIILAKGTYPIQRAMFIDKPLTIRAADAANKPLVRFNGDKPDNMVTIADGGKMVIENITFDGVLEPGKALAKAGISTAFDMIQPYTLIVDGCEFQNFGEGGFFAIKGTKATFAESVTIRNCLFRDLSGDAINYAAEKDDIGRYNADDMLIENCSFYRLLGLPINIYRGGSDESTAGPYITIRHCTFVDCCNKERGSVMRLIGPQVLTVENCNLDN
;
A
#
# COMPACT_ATOMS: atom_id res chain seq x y z
N TYR A 1 13.61 3.89 11.23
CA TYR A 1 13.96 3.32 12.56
C TYR A 1 13.32 1.95 12.68
N SER A 2 14.07 0.95 13.18
CA SER A 2 13.61 -0.41 13.44
C SER A 2 13.27 -0.59 14.92
N TYR A 3 12.39 -1.54 15.23
CA TYR A 3 12.13 -1.89 16.63
C TYR A 3 13.23 -2.80 17.18
N ILE A 4 13.69 -3.76 16.37
CA ILE A 4 14.71 -4.73 16.77
C ILE A 4 15.78 -4.86 15.69
N LEU A 5 17.05 -4.80 16.11
CA LEU A 5 18.22 -5.12 15.30
C LEU A 5 18.98 -6.27 15.96
N LEU A 6 19.05 -7.42 15.30
CA LEU A 6 19.76 -8.60 15.81
C LEU A 6 21.17 -8.64 15.23
N TYR A 7 22.16 -8.50 16.10
CA TYR A 7 23.58 -8.67 15.81
C TYR A 7 24.13 -9.94 16.44
N GLY A 8 25.28 -10.39 15.98
CA GLY A 8 25.97 -11.55 16.53
C GLY A 8 25.30 -12.87 16.17
N ARG A 9 25.30 -13.83 17.10
CA ARG A 9 24.84 -15.21 16.88
C ARG A 9 23.95 -15.72 18.02
N HIS A 10 23.12 -16.72 17.72
CA HIS A 10 22.30 -17.48 18.67
C HIS A 10 21.35 -16.63 19.52
N ASN A 11 20.89 -15.47 19.02
CA ASN A 11 19.86 -14.71 19.69
C ASN A 11 18.50 -15.34 19.42
N ARG A 12 17.59 -15.18 20.38
CA ARG A 12 16.18 -15.54 20.26
C ARG A 12 15.30 -14.33 20.54
N VAL A 13 14.29 -14.15 19.72
CA VAL A 13 13.18 -13.21 19.93
C VAL A 13 11.92 -14.04 19.96
N ASP A 14 11.25 -14.10 21.11
CA ASP A 14 10.06 -14.91 21.26
C ASP A 14 8.99 -14.24 22.12
N HIS A 15 7.73 -14.60 21.88
CA HIS A 15 6.56 -14.13 22.61
C HIS A 15 6.48 -12.59 22.75
N CYS A 16 7.03 -11.88 21.76
CA CYS A 16 6.95 -10.42 21.68
C CYS A 16 5.77 -9.98 20.80
N SER A 17 5.10 -8.91 21.20
CA SER A 17 4.09 -8.22 20.37
C SER A 17 4.69 -6.94 19.80
N LEU A 18 4.86 -6.91 18.47
CA LEU A 18 5.44 -5.80 17.74
C LEU A 18 4.36 -5.19 16.83
N THR A 19 3.80 -4.07 17.24
CA THR A 19 2.64 -3.45 16.59
C THR A 19 2.79 -1.94 16.44
N GLY A 20 1.96 -1.31 15.62
CA GLY A 20 1.87 0.15 15.53
C GLY A 20 3.07 0.82 14.88
N LYS A 21 3.82 0.09 14.03
CA LYS A 21 4.91 0.69 13.28
C LYS A 21 4.39 1.40 12.03
N LEU A 22 4.25 2.70 12.12
CA LEU A 22 3.67 3.54 11.07
C LEU A 22 4.73 4.27 10.21
N ASN A 23 5.95 4.39 10.71
CA ASN A 23 7.03 5.08 10.00
C ASN A 23 7.86 4.13 9.13
N LEU A 24 8.59 4.70 8.18
CA LEU A 24 9.55 4.01 7.33
C LEU A 24 10.61 3.27 8.16
N GLY A 25 11.10 2.18 7.62
CA GLY A 25 12.11 1.28 8.20
C GLY A 25 11.53 -0.06 8.58
N VAL A 26 12.33 -1.09 8.54
CA VAL A 26 11.97 -2.48 8.83
C VAL A 26 11.64 -2.66 10.31
N THR A 27 10.65 -3.46 10.67
CA THR A 27 10.30 -3.68 12.09
C THR A 27 11.38 -4.49 12.80
N LEU A 28 11.78 -5.64 12.23
CA LEU A 28 12.86 -6.47 12.76
C LEU A 28 13.89 -6.78 11.67
N ILE A 29 15.17 -6.56 11.96
CA ILE A 29 16.28 -6.85 11.04
C ILE A 29 17.26 -7.81 11.68
N VAL A 30 17.61 -8.87 10.96
CA VAL A 30 18.78 -9.71 11.22
C VAL A 30 19.97 -9.13 10.45
N ILE A 31 20.99 -8.74 11.15
CA ILE A 31 22.19 -8.09 10.61
C ILE A 31 23.25 -9.14 10.26
N LEU A 32 23.80 -9.04 9.06
CA LEU A 32 24.88 -9.89 8.56
C LEU A 32 26.09 -9.08 8.07
N ASN A 33 26.31 -7.90 8.58
CA ASN A 33 27.26 -6.92 8.02
C ASN A 33 28.74 -7.18 8.39
N ASP A 34 29.02 -8.13 9.23
CA ASP A 34 30.39 -8.58 9.55
C ASP A 34 30.44 -10.08 9.88
N GLU A 35 31.66 -10.64 9.96
CA GLU A 35 31.88 -12.08 10.18
C GLU A 35 31.26 -12.59 11.49
N ARG A 36 31.14 -11.77 12.52
CA ARG A 36 30.52 -12.14 13.81
C ARG A 36 29.02 -12.34 13.69
N CYS A 37 28.43 -11.86 12.62
CA CYS A 37 26.99 -11.93 12.34
C CYS A 37 26.63 -12.96 11.26
N LEU A 38 27.63 -13.62 10.63
CA LEU A 38 27.40 -14.70 9.67
C LEU A 38 27.13 -16.02 10.42
N GLU A 39 26.46 -16.96 9.76
CA GLU A 39 26.06 -18.24 10.38
C GLU A 39 25.48 -18.03 11.79
N ASN A 40 24.56 -17.09 11.87
CA ASN A 40 24.14 -16.52 13.15
C ASN A 40 23.16 -17.41 13.93
N HIS A 41 22.45 -18.35 13.28
CA HIS A 41 21.53 -19.29 13.89
C HIS A 41 20.53 -18.62 14.83
N HIS A 42 20.03 -17.44 14.49
CA HIS A 42 19.00 -16.78 15.27
C HIS A 42 17.68 -17.55 15.21
N ARG A 43 16.87 -17.41 16.25
CA ARG A 43 15.53 -17.96 16.30
C ARG A 43 14.53 -16.84 16.59
N ILE A 44 13.51 -16.71 15.72
CA ILE A 44 12.45 -15.72 15.85
C ILE A 44 11.15 -16.50 15.86
N ASP A 45 10.55 -16.67 17.06
CA ASP A 45 9.44 -17.60 17.20
C ASP A 45 8.36 -17.11 18.17
N HIS A 46 7.11 -17.57 17.94
CA HIS A 46 5.94 -17.28 18.78
C HIS A 46 5.65 -15.77 18.96
N ASN A 47 6.12 -14.92 18.05
CA ASN A 47 5.85 -13.49 18.09
C ASN A 47 4.53 -13.17 17.39
N TYR A 48 3.95 -12.05 17.78
CA TYR A 48 2.87 -11.38 17.09
C TYR A 48 3.40 -10.09 16.43
N PHE A 49 3.36 -10.05 15.11
CA PHE A 49 3.58 -8.85 14.32
C PHE A 49 2.22 -8.31 13.90
N GLY A 50 1.84 -7.18 14.47
CA GLY A 50 0.53 -6.59 14.24
C GLY A 50 0.50 -5.60 13.09
N GLU A 51 -0.63 -4.99 12.93
CA GLU A 51 -0.99 -4.17 11.79
C GLU A 51 0.09 -3.13 11.43
N ARG A 52 0.42 -3.12 10.16
CA ARG A 52 1.28 -2.13 9.52
C ARG A 52 0.66 -1.74 8.18
N PRO A 53 0.18 -0.50 8.02
CA PRO A 53 -0.46 -0.06 6.79
C PRO A 53 0.52 0.01 5.62
N VAL A 54 0.01 0.05 4.40
CA VAL A 54 0.79 0.35 3.19
C VAL A 54 1.51 1.68 3.36
N TYR A 55 2.77 1.74 2.97
CA TYR A 55 3.60 2.93 3.15
C TYR A 55 3.87 3.71 1.86
N GLY A 56 3.68 3.10 0.68
CA GLY A 56 3.90 3.74 -0.61
C GLY A 56 5.38 4.01 -0.94
N SER A 57 6.30 3.26 -0.32
CA SER A 57 7.74 3.38 -0.55
C SER A 57 8.45 2.07 -0.21
N ASN A 58 9.59 1.81 -0.83
CA ASN A 58 10.51 0.73 -0.47
C ASN A 58 11.11 0.95 0.94
N GLY A 59 11.44 -0.11 1.65
CA GLY A 59 12.05 -0.11 2.98
C GLY A 59 11.05 -0.17 4.14
N ALA A 60 9.85 -0.68 3.87
CA ALA A 60 8.79 -0.87 4.87
C ALA A 60 8.49 -2.35 5.15
N GLU A 61 9.46 -3.23 4.96
CA GLU A 61 9.33 -4.66 5.31
C GLU A 61 9.01 -4.85 6.80
N THR A 62 8.22 -5.87 7.12
CA THR A 62 8.01 -6.23 8.54
C THR A 62 9.24 -6.93 9.09
N MET A 63 9.83 -7.86 8.33
CA MET A 63 11.06 -8.54 8.73
C MET A 63 12.05 -8.63 7.57
N ARG A 64 13.35 -8.43 7.86
CA ARG A 64 14.41 -8.61 6.87
C ARG A 64 15.58 -9.39 7.45
N VAL A 65 16.09 -10.37 6.69
CA VAL A 65 17.27 -11.15 7.04
C VAL A 65 18.40 -10.84 6.05
N GLY A 66 19.38 -10.06 6.50
CA GLY A 66 20.50 -9.63 5.68
C GLY A 66 20.19 -8.46 4.73
N THR A 67 21.09 -8.26 3.79
CA THR A 67 20.95 -7.32 2.66
C THR A 67 21.51 -7.96 1.39
N SER A 68 21.33 -7.30 0.24
CA SER A 68 21.86 -7.81 -1.03
C SER A 68 23.38 -8.01 -1.05
N GLN A 69 24.14 -7.31 -0.19
CA GLN A 69 25.59 -7.49 -0.07
C GLN A 69 25.97 -8.84 0.54
N GLN A 70 25.08 -9.42 1.37
CA GLN A 70 25.27 -10.72 2.01
C GLN A 70 24.47 -11.84 1.35
N ALA A 71 24.04 -11.68 0.11
CA ALA A 71 23.18 -12.62 -0.61
C ALA A 71 23.65 -14.08 -0.49
N TYR A 72 24.92 -14.34 -0.71
CA TYR A 72 25.49 -15.70 -0.66
C TYR A 72 26.04 -16.11 0.72
N SER A 73 25.91 -15.24 1.73
CA SER A 73 26.30 -15.58 3.11
C SER A 73 25.17 -16.36 3.79
N SER A 74 25.54 -17.41 4.50
CA SER A 74 24.59 -18.20 5.30
C SER A 74 24.22 -17.46 6.58
N SER A 75 22.94 -17.36 6.86
CA SER A 75 22.42 -16.87 8.15
C SER A 75 21.99 -18.01 9.08
N ASN A 76 21.39 -19.05 8.53
CA ASN A 76 20.78 -20.15 9.29
C ASN A 76 19.74 -19.68 10.30
N THR A 77 19.10 -18.51 10.06
CA THR A 77 18.02 -18.00 10.89
C THR A 77 16.76 -18.85 10.72
N VAL A 78 16.11 -19.17 11.83
CA VAL A 78 14.83 -19.88 11.85
C VAL A 78 13.73 -18.89 12.25
N ILE A 79 12.74 -18.73 11.38
CA ILE A 79 11.54 -17.89 11.60
C ILE A 79 10.36 -18.85 11.69
N GLU A 80 9.82 -19.08 12.89
CA GLU A 80 8.81 -20.10 13.05
C GLU A 80 7.72 -19.76 14.07
N ASN A 81 6.54 -20.32 13.87
CA ASN A 81 5.43 -20.18 14.81
C ASN A 81 5.03 -18.71 15.11
N ASN A 82 5.29 -17.76 14.21
CA ASN A 82 4.86 -16.38 14.38
C ASN A 82 3.49 -16.14 13.73
N LEU A 83 2.80 -15.11 14.19
CA LEU A 83 1.62 -14.55 13.54
C LEU A 83 1.97 -13.16 12.98
N PHE A 84 1.81 -13.01 11.68
CA PHE A 84 1.85 -11.73 10.97
C PHE A 84 0.42 -11.38 10.58
N GLU A 85 -0.11 -10.29 11.10
CA GLU A 85 -1.48 -9.85 10.84
C GLU A 85 -1.49 -8.46 10.23
N ARG A 86 -2.01 -8.34 8.99
CA ARG A 86 -2.08 -7.09 8.23
C ARG A 86 -0.76 -6.32 8.19
N CYS A 87 0.32 -7.05 8.02
CA CYS A 87 1.63 -6.47 7.81
C CYS A 87 1.77 -6.09 6.33
N SER A 88 1.38 -4.85 5.97
CA SER A 88 1.18 -4.40 4.59
C SER A 88 2.11 -3.25 4.18
N GLY A 89 3.20 -3.02 4.91
CA GLY A 89 4.08 -1.87 4.68
C GLY A 89 4.62 -1.76 3.25
N GLU A 90 5.05 -2.88 2.68
CA GLU A 90 5.43 -3.04 1.27
C GLU A 90 5.23 -4.50 0.83
N VAL A 91 5.57 -4.80 -0.43
CA VAL A 91 5.41 -6.15 -1.01
C VAL A 91 6.16 -7.25 -0.24
N GLU A 92 7.29 -6.95 0.39
CA GLU A 92 8.07 -7.93 1.15
C GLU A 92 7.70 -7.90 2.64
N VAL A 93 6.70 -8.68 3.06
CA VAL A 93 6.37 -8.83 4.50
C VAL A 93 7.55 -9.43 5.24
N ILE A 94 8.11 -10.53 4.70
CA ILE A 94 9.36 -11.15 5.15
C ILE A 94 10.32 -11.16 3.97
N SER A 95 11.40 -10.40 4.08
CA SER A 95 12.42 -10.26 3.04
C SER A 95 13.67 -11.04 3.42
N ILE A 96 13.90 -12.16 2.74
CA ILE A 96 15.09 -12.98 2.91
C ILE A 96 16.14 -12.54 1.90
N LYS A 97 17.25 -12.00 2.41
CA LYS A 97 18.38 -11.50 1.61
C LYS A 97 19.71 -12.17 2.00
N SER A 98 19.65 -13.46 2.33
CA SER A 98 20.79 -14.31 2.69
C SER A 98 20.43 -15.79 2.50
N SER A 99 21.40 -16.68 2.63
CA SER A 99 21.25 -18.11 2.37
C SER A 99 20.93 -18.92 3.64
N ASP A 100 20.41 -20.15 3.42
CA ASP A 100 20.25 -21.21 4.40
C ASP A 100 19.28 -20.91 5.56
N ASN A 101 18.24 -20.07 5.31
CA ASN A 101 17.22 -19.77 6.30
C ASN A 101 16.04 -20.74 6.25
N ILE A 102 15.31 -20.87 7.35
CA ILE A 102 14.10 -21.68 7.46
C ILE A 102 12.93 -20.81 7.92
N ILE A 103 11.87 -20.77 7.12
CA ILE A 103 10.63 -20.05 7.41
C ILE A 103 9.51 -21.10 7.50
N ARG A 104 9.03 -21.42 8.70
CA ARG A 104 8.08 -22.51 8.88
C ARG A 104 7.03 -22.26 9.96
N ASN A 105 5.89 -22.93 9.84
CA ASN A 105 4.80 -22.88 10.82
C ASN A 105 4.33 -21.45 11.16
N ASN A 106 4.56 -20.46 10.31
CA ASN A 106 4.06 -19.12 10.51
C ASN A 106 2.65 -18.98 9.92
N THR A 107 1.87 -18.08 10.49
CA THR A 107 0.61 -17.65 9.91
C THR A 107 0.74 -16.20 9.41
N LEU A 108 0.41 -15.98 8.13
CA LEU A 108 0.28 -14.65 7.54
C LEU A 108 -1.21 -14.40 7.29
N LEU A 109 -1.82 -13.50 8.07
CA LEU A 109 -3.25 -13.19 8.03
C LEU A 109 -3.47 -11.81 7.41
N GLU A 110 -4.12 -11.77 6.25
CA GLU A 110 -4.47 -10.53 5.54
C GLU A 110 -3.29 -9.58 5.30
N CYS A 111 -2.09 -10.11 5.10
CA CYS A 111 -0.90 -9.33 4.78
C CYS A 111 -0.87 -8.98 3.28
N GLU A 112 -0.85 -7.71 2.93
CA GLU A 112 -0.63 -7.25 1.56
C GLU A 112 0.86 -7.31 1.24
N GLY A 113 1.30 -8.45 0.75
CA GLY A 113 2.70 -8.75 0.48
C GLY A 113 3.00 -10.24 0.57
N VAL A 114 4.26 -10.59 0.47
CA VAL A 114 4.75 -11.96 0.33
C VAL A 114 5.89 -12.28 1.30
N VAL A 115 6.16 -13.57 1.48
CA VAL A 115 7.47 -14.07 1.89
C VAL A 115 8.36 -14.05 0.65
N ALA A 116 9.33 -13.15 0.60
CA ALA A 116 10.21 -12.98 -0.55
C ALA A 116 11.57 -13.65 -0.28
N LEU A 117 11.89 -14.68 -1.07
CA LEU A 117 13.25 -15.21 -1.17
C LEU A 117 14.02 -14.32 -2.13
N ARG A 118 14.31 -13.08 -1.68
CA ARG A 118 14.75 -11.98 -2.53
C ARG A 118 16.20 -12.10 -2.99
N HIS A 119 17.06 -12.59 -2.11
CA HIS A 119 18.45 -12.90 -2.36
C HIS A 119 18.89 -14.10 -1.54
N GLY A 120 19.98 -14.76 -1.97
CA GLY A 120 20.53 -15.94 -1.30
C GLY A 120 19.88 -17.23 -1.75
N ASP A 121 20.56 -18.32 -1.45
CA ASP A 121 20.23 -19.65 -1.93
C ASP A 121 19.81 -20.58 -0.80
N ARG A 122 19.26 -21.74 -1.13
CA ARG A 122 18.99 -22.88 -0.21
C ARG A 122 18.11 -22.52 1.00
N ASN A 123 17.19 -21.57 0.81
CA ASN A 123 16.20 -21.26 1.84
C ASN A 123 15.04 -22.28 1.78
N THR A 124 14.45 -22.55 2.94
CA THR A 124 13.31 -23.46 3.08
C THR A 124 12.07 -22.70 3.58
N VAL A 125 10.94 -22.89 2.89
CA VAL A 125 9.64 -22.32 3.28
C VAL A 125 8.64 -23.47 3.38
N ASN A 126 8.24 -23.83 4.59
CA ASN A 126 7.38 -24.99 4.77
C ASN A 126 6.38 -24.86 5.92
N ASP A 127 5.28 -25.61 5.83
CA ASP A 127 4.24 -25.66 6.86
C ASP A 127 3.66 -24.28 7.26
N ASN A 128 3.77 -23.27 6.40
CA ASN A 128 3.17 -21.97 6.68
C ASN A 128 1.73 -21.90 6.21
N LEU A 129 0.95 -21.08 6.90
CA LEU A 129 -0.45 -20.79 6.60
C LEU A 129 -0.61 -19.34 6.15
N PHE A 130 -1.08 -19.14 4.93
CA PHE A 130 -1.39 -17.82 4.36
C PHE A 130 -2.91 -17.69 4.20
N ILE A 131 -3.51 -16.68 4.81
CA ILE A 131 -4.96 -16.40 4.74
C ILE A 131 -5.16 -14.98 4.23
N GLY A 132 -5.70 -14.84 3.02
CA GLY A 132 -5.92 -13.53 2.39
C GLY A 132 -7.31 -12.96 2.58
N ASN A 133 -8.33 -13.81 2.81
CA ASN A 133 -9.74 -13.43 2.87
C ASN A 133 -10.21 -12.58 1.67
N GLY A 134 -9.57 -12.72 0.51
CA GLY A 134 -9.87 -11.93 -0.69
C GLY A 134 -9.40 -10.47 -0.61
N ARG A 135 -8.62 -10.10 0.40
CA ARG A 135 -8.08 -8.75 0.51
C ARG A 135 -7.07 -8.48 -0.61
N ARG A 136 -7.17 -7.30 -1.23
CA ARG A 136 -6.27 -6.87 -2.32
C ARG A 136 -4.79 -7.04 -1.93
N ASN A 137 -3.95 -7.44 -2.90
CA ASN A 137 -2.51 -7.62 -2.75
C ASN A 137 -2.06 -8.62 -1.67
N THR A 138 -2.97 -9.40 -1.09
CA THR A 138 -2.54 -10.50 -0.23
C THR A 138 -1.82 -11.54 -1.06
N GLY A 139 -0.58 -11.84 -0.70
CA GLY A 139 0.32 -12.69 -1.45
C GLY A 139 0.86 -13.87 -0.64
N GLY A 140 1.61 -14.72 -1.30
CA GLY A 140 2.18 -15.90 -0.68
C GLY A 140 3.71 -15.90 -0.72
N ILE A 141 4.31 -16.55 -1.71
CA ILE A 141 5.77 -16.77 -1.76
C ILE A 141 6.32 -16.27 -3.10
N ARG A 142 7.31 -15.39 -3.04
CA ARG A 142 8.07 -14.90 -4.20
C ARG A 142 9.44 -15.54 -4.23
N VAL A 143 9.77 -16.18 -5.36
CA VAL A 143 10.96 -17.03 -5.51
C VAL A 143 11.95 -16.39 -6.47
N VAL A 144 13.16 -16.12 -5.99
CA VAL A 144 14.33 -15.67 -6.74
C VAL A 144 15.52 -16.50 -6.29
N ASN A 145 16.56 -16.68 -7.12
CA ASN A 145 17.78 -17.44 -6.82
C ASN A 145 17.58 -18.98 -6.78
N ALA A 146 18.49 -19.71 -6.13
CA ALA A 146 18.66 -21.14 -6.37
C ALA A 146 18.49 -22.02 -5.13
N GLY A 147 18.23 -23.31 -5.38
CA GLY A 147 18.33 -24.37 -4.37
C GLY A 147 17.24 -24.35 -3.29
N HIS A 148 16.16 -23.59 -3.47
CA HIS A 148 15.11 -23.47 -2.46
C HIS A 148 14.21 -24.70 -2.39
N GLN A 149 13.65 -24.92 -1.20
CA GLN A 149 12.62 -25.93 -0.96
C GLN A 149 11.35 -25.26 -0.40
N ILE A 150 10.21 -25.44 -1.07
CA ILE A 150 8.93 -24.82 -0.75
C ILE A 150 7.87 -25.92 -0.69
N TYR A 151 7.45 -26.31 0.50
CA TYR A 151 6.58 -27.47 0.63
C TYR A 151 5.64 -27.42 1.83
N ASP A 152 4.57 -28.18 1.75
CA ASP A 152 3.56 -28.32 2.81
C ASP A 152 2.93 -26.99 3.27
N ASN A 153 2.99 -25.93 2.44
CA ASN A 153 2.33 -24.66 2.76
C ASN A 153 0.86 -24.70 2.34
N VAL A 154 0.02 -23.99 3.09
CA VAL A 154 -1.40 -23.80 2.79
C VAL A 154 -1.66 -22.32 2.54
N LEU A 155 -2.19 -22.02 1.35
CA LEU A 155 -2.43 -20.65 0.87
C LEU A 155 -3.91 -20.53 0.49
N VAL A 156 -4.66 -19.64 1.14
CA VAL A 156 -6.12 -19.56 1.02
C VAL A 156 -6.60 -18.13 0.80
N GLY A 157 -7.41 -17.92 -0.25
CA GLY A 157 -8.08 -16.66 -0.52
C GLY A 157 -7.14 -15.48 -0.77
N LEU A 158 -5.96 -15.74 -1.34
CA LEU A 158 -5.00 -14.70 -1.68
C LEU A 158 -5.39 -14.02 -2.98
N ALA A 159 -5.53 -12.69 -2.96
CA ALA A 159 -6.02 -11.90 -4.09
C ALA A 159 -4.91 -11.13 -4.84
N GLY A 160 -3.66 -11.33 -4.47
CA GLY A 160 -2.52 -10.69 -5.11
C GLY A 160 -2.21 -11.24 -6.49
N THR A 161 -1.60 -10.41 -7.32
CA THR A 161 -1.18 -10.73 -8.70
C THR A 161 0.24 -10.22 -8.95
N ARG A 162 0.91 -10.71 -9.99
CA ARG A 162 2.28 -10.35 -10.32
C ARG A 162 3.21 -10.57 -9.11
N PHE A 163 3.89 -9.53 -8.65
CA PHE A 163 4.81 -9.60 -7.50
C PHE A 163 4.13 -9.97 -6.17
N PHE A 164 2.80 -9.89 -6.10
CA PHE A 164 1.97 -10.28 -4.97
C PHE A 164 1.26 -11.63 -5.16
N SER A 165 1.60 -12.39 -6.18
CA SER A 165 0.97 -13.69 -6.43
C SER A 165 1.06 -14.63 -5.24
N ALA A 166 0.11 -15.57 -5.12
CA ALA A 166 0.18 -16.64 -4.12
C ALA A 166 1.47 -17.46 -4.23
N LEU A 167 1.95 -17.64 -5.46
CA LEU A 167 3.29 -18.11 -5.78
C LEU A 167 3.77 -17.34 -7.01
N GLY A 168 4.86 -16.61 -6.88
CA GLY A 168 5.51 -15.91 -7.98
C GLY A 168 6.93 -16.42 -8.19
N VAL A 169 7.17 -17.13 -9.28
CA VAL A 169 8.52 -17.61 -9.67
C VAL A 169 9.08 -16.65 -10.69
N MET A 170 10.14 -15.93 -10.30
CA MET A 170 10.63 -14.76 -11.01
C MET A 170 11.48 -15.11 -12.23
N ASP A 171 11.34 -14.28 -13.27
CA ASP A 171 12.36 -14.18 -14.32
C ASP A 171 13.58 -13.41 -13.83
N ALA A 172 14.72 -13.70 -14.42
CA ALA A 172 16.00 -13.13 -14.03
C ALA A 172 16.60 -12.21 -15.09
N VAL A 173 17.51 -11.37 -14.62
CA VAL A 173 18.38 -10.58 -15.48
C VAL A 173 19.57 -11.45 -15.88
N PRO A 174 19.89 -11.61 -17.18
CA PRO A 174 21.08 -12.34 -17.61
C PRO A 174 22.36 -11.77 -16.98
N ASN A 175 23.23 -12.66 -16.49
CA ASN A 175 24.47 -12.29 -15.80
C ASN A 175 24.23 -11.33 -14.61
N SER A 176 23.16 -11.57 -13.87
CA SER A 176 22.71 -10.71 -12.77
C SER A 176 23.77 -10.54 -11.69
N LEU A 177 23.88 -9.31 -11.19
CA LEU A 177 24.57 -9.05 -9.93
C LEU A 177 23.73 -9.57 -8.75
N PRO A 178 24.37 -9.93 -7.61
CA PRO A 178 23.66 -10.46 -6.44
C PRO A 178 22.54 -9.56 -5.89
N ASN A 179 22.62 -8.27 -6.13
CA ASN A 179 21.63 -7.28 -5.68
C ASN A 179 20.46 -7.07 -6.66
N ARG A 180 20.41 -7.83 -7.76
CA ARG A 180 19.34 -7.78 -8.76
C ARG A 180 18.51 -9.06 -8.73
N TYR A 181 18.11 -9.59 -9.87
CA TYR A 181 17.32 -10.79 -10.01
C TYR A 181 18.17 -11.91 -10.60
N CYS A 182 18.68 -12.79 -9.74
CA CYS A 182 19.38 -13.98 -10.16
C CYS A 182 18.39 -15.06 -10.62
N GLN A 183 18.84 -15.97 -11.49
CA GLN A 183 17.98 -16.99 -12.04
C GLN A 183 17.48 -17.97 -10.98
N VAL A 184 16.21 -18.34 -11.09
CA VAL A 184 15.62 -19.42 -10.29
C VAL A 184 16.08 -20.75 -10.86
N VAL A 185 16.93 -21.48 -10.11
CA VAL A 185 17.52 -22.75 -10.53
C VAL A 185 17.49 -23.76 -9.38
N ASP A 186 17.27 -25.05 -9.70
CA ASP A 186 17.24 -26.15 -8.71
C ASP A 186 16.24 -25.93 -7.56
N VAL A 187 15.08 -25.35 -7.83
CA VAL A 187 14.03 -25.10 -6.84
C VAL A 187 12.99 -26.21 -6.85
N LYS A 188 12.61 -26.68 -5.67
CA LYS A 188 11.59 -27.72 -5.48
C LYS A 188 10.37 -27.15 -4.76
N MET A 189 9.21 -27.25 -5.39
CA MET A 189 7.92 -26.79 -4.84
C MET A 189 6.94 -27.96 -4.85
N TYR A 190 6.64 -28.49 -3.66
CA TYR A 190 5.87 -29.74 -3.59
C TYR A 190 4.94 -29.80 -2.38
N ARG A 191 3.83 -30.51 -2.53
CA ARG A 191 2.79 -30.69 -1.52
C ARG A 191 2.24 -29.39 -0.94
N ASN A 192 2.30 -28.30 -1.70
CA ASN A 192 1.61 -27.06 -1.31
C ASN A 192 0.14 -27.13 -1.71
N THR A 193 -0.72 -26.48 -0.94
CA THR A 193 -2.16 -26.41 -1.22
C THR A 193 -2.58 -24.95 -1.42
N PHE A 194 -3.16 -24.66 -2.58
CA PHE A 194 -3.68 -23.36 -2.96
C PHE A 194 -5.21 -23.44 -3.07
N VAL A 195 -5.92 -22.62 -2.30
CA VAL A 195 -7.40 -22.59 -2.31
C VAL A 195 -7.87 -21.17 -2.59
N ASP A 196 -8.65 -20.99 -3.64
CA ASP A 196 -9.24 -19.72 -4.05
C ASP A 196 -8.22 -18.57 -4.15
N CYS A 197 -6.99 -18.89 -4.56
CA CYS A 197 -5.94 -17.91 -4.83
C CYS A 197 -6.06 -17.38 -6.25
N THR A 198 -5.92 -16.07 -6.44
CA THR A 198 -6.08 -15.42 -7.76
C THR A 198 -4.97 -15.83 -8.71
N ASN A 199 -3.71 -15.94 -8.25
CA ASN A 199 -2.56 -16.11 -9.12
C ASN A 199 -1.52 -17.08 -8.56
N ILE A 200 -1.14 -18.04 -9.39
CA ILE A 200 0.14 -18.76 -9.35
C ILE A 200 0.83 -18.40 -10.66
N GLU A 201 2.04 -17.86 -10.61
CA GLU A 201 2.67 -17.24 -11.77
C GLU A 201 4.11 -17.70 -11.96
N PHE A 202 4.45 -18.12 -13.17
CA PHE A 202 5.81 -18.50 -13.59
C PHE A 202 6.30 -17.51 -14.64
N GLY A 203 7.56 -17.07 -14.50
CA GLY A 203 8.13 -15.99 -15.31
C GLY A 203 7.70 -14.61 -14.79
N THR A 204 7.35 -14.52 -13.51
CA THR A 204 6.89 -13.26 -12.90
C THR A 204 7.91 -12.15 -13.11
N GLY A 205 7.40 -10.98 -13.50
CA GLY A 205 8.21 -9.79 -13.65
C GLY A 205 9.01 -9.73 -14.95
N LYS A 206 8.76 -10.63 -15.92
CA LYS A 206 9.34 -10.53 -17.27
C LYS A 206 9.17 -9.12 -17.84
N ASP A 207 10.26 -8.58 -18.33
CA ASP A 207 10.32 -7.29 -18.99
C ASP A 207 11.52 -7.24 -19.97
N MET A 208 11.99 -6.04 -20.33
CA MET A 208 13.14 -5.87 -21.23
C MET A 208 14.49 -6.27 -20.61
N GLU A 209 14.60 -6.32 -19.28
CA GLU A 209 15.82 -6.70 -18.56
C GLU A 209 15.75 -8.12 -17.99
N ARG A 210 14.61 -8.49 -17.43
CA ARG A 210 14.34 -9.82 -16.88
C ARG A 210 13.85 -10.73 -17.99
N THR A 211 14.77 -11.39 -18.66
CA THR A 211 14.54 -12.19 -19.86
C THR A 211 15.00 -13.64 -19.73
N LEU A 212 15.44 -14.04 -18.53
CA LEU A 212 15.97 -15.37 -18.27
C LEU A 212 14.97 -16.17 -17.43
N ALA A 213 14.30 -17.12 -18.08
CA ALA A 213 13.28 -17.96 -17.46
C ALA A 213 13.86 -18.92 -16.40
N PRO A 214 13.03 -19.42 -15.45
CA PRO A 214 13.42 -20.43 -14.46
C PRO A 214 13.92 -21.72 -15.11
N GLU A 215 14.91 -22.38 -14.50
CA GLU A 215 15.52 -23.62 -15.00
C GLU A 215 15.66 -24.68 -13.91
N LYS A 216 15.51 -25.96 -14.24
CA LYS A 216 15.60 -27.10 -13.30
C LYS A 216 14.69 -26.94 -12.09
N VAL A 217 13.51 -26.40 -12.29
CA VAL A 217 12.50 -26.22 -11.27
C VAL A 217 11.54 -27.40 -11.27
N SER A 218 11.11 -27.89 -10.11
CA SER A 218 10.05 -28.88 -10.00
C SER A 218 8.83 -28.34 -9.24
N PHE A 219 7.64 -28.55 -9.82
CA PHE A 219 6.36 -28.24 -9.20
C PHE A 219 5.53 -29.53 -9.17
N THR A 220 5.55 -30.22 -8.02
CA THR A 220 5.07 -31.61 -7.92
C THR A 220 4.14 -31.82 -6.72
N ASP A 221 3.18 -32.73 -6.87
CA ASP A 221 2.27 -33.14 -5.78
C ASP A 221 1.49 -31.98 -5.13
N ASN A 222 1.34 -30.84 -5.81
CA ASN A 222 0.59 -29.70 -5.29
C ASN A 222 -0.91 -29.86 -5.54
N ILE A 223 -1.72 -29.19 -4.72
CA ILE A 223 -3.16 -29.16 -4.81
C ILE A 223 -3.60 -27.72 -5.13
N ILE A 224 -4.41 -27.55 -6.18
CA ILE A 224 -4.94 -26.24 -6.58
C ILE A 224 -6.47 -26.33 -6.69
N ILE A 225 -7.15 -25.63 -5.83
CA ILE A 225 -8.62 -25.56 -5.78
C ILE A 225 -9.03 -24.12 -6.07
N ASN A 226 -9.64 -23.86 -7.22
CA ASN A 226 -10.24 -22.56 -7.52
C ASN A 226 -11.29 -22.68 -8.62
N LYS A 227 -12.58 -22.66 -8.22
CA LYS A 227 -13.70 -22.79 -9.15
C LYS A 227 -13.98 -21.53 -9.99
N GLY A 228 -13.25 -20.45 -9.76
CA GLY A 228 -13.32 -19.22 -10.55
C GLY A 228 -12.31 -19.17 -11.71
N LEU A 229 -11.36 -20.10 -11.76
CA LEU A 229 -10.30 -20.12 -12.77
C LEU A 229 -10.44 -21.30 -13.73
N ASP A 230 -10.08 -21.08 -14.99
CA ASP A 230 -10.01 -22.12 -16.04
C ASP A 230 -8.62 -22.78 -16.11
N GLN A 231 -7.59 -22.15 -15.52
CA GLN A 231 -6.20 -22.64 -15.55
C GLN A 231 -5.57 -22.57 -14.17
N PRO A 232 -4.67 -23.52 -13.83
CA PRO A 232 -4.05 -23.60 -12.51
C PRO A 232 -2.94 -22.57 -12.28
N TYR A 233 -2.37 -22.00 -13.32
CA TYR A 233 -1.29 -21.02 -13.25
C TYR A 233 -1.26 -20.11 -14.49
N ILE A 234 -0.51 -19.04 -14.39
CA ILE A 234 -0.20 -18.12 -15.49
C ILE A 234 1.27 -18.32 -15.87
N ALA A 235 1.55 -18.59 -17.14
CA ALA A 235 2.89 -18.55 -17.71
C ALA A 235 3.11 -17.17 -18.35
N VAL A 236 3.97 -16.35 -17.74
CA VAL A 236 4.36 -15.04 -18.27
C VAL A 236 5.54 -15.18 -19.22
N ASP A 237 6.38 -16.18 -18.98
CA ASP A 237 7.48 -16.58 -19.87
C ASP A 237 7.50 -18.10 -20.08
N ASP A 238 8.57 -18.60 -20.72
CA ASP A 238 8.79 -20.02 -21.00
C ASP A 238 8.84 -20.84 -19.69
N VAL A 239 8.08 -21.91 -19.67
CA VAL A 239 8.02 -22.87 -18.56
C VAL A 239 8.71 -24.19 -18.88
N ALA A 240 9.45 -24.28 -19.98
CA ALA A 240 10.15 -25.51 -20.38
C ALA A 240 11.18 -25.98 -19.33
N GLY A 241 11.73 -25.06 -18.55
CA GLY A 241 12.62 -25.35 -17.42
C GLY A 241 11.92 -25.84 -16.15
N ILE A 242 10.59 -26.00 -16.16
CA ILE A 242 9.78 -26.40 -15.00
C ILE A 242 9.16 -27.77 -15.24
N GLN A 243 9.47 -28.71 -14.37
CA GLN A 243 8.87 -30.04 -14.37
C GLN A 243 7.56 -30.02 -13.56
N PHE A 244 6.42 -30.15 -14.24
CA PHE A 244 5.13 -30.39 -13.60
C PHE A 244 4.88 -31.88 -13.47
N LYS A 245 4.49 -32.35 -12.27
CA LYS A 245 4.25 -33.77 -12.04
C LYS A 245 3.27 -33.96 -10.87
N ASP A 246 2.32 -34.89 -11.04
CA ASP A 246 1.39 -35.36 -10.00
C ASP A 246 0.60 -34.25 -9.27
N ASN A 247 0.38 -33.09 -9.90
CA ASN A 247 -0.42 -32.02 -9.34
C ASN A 247 -1.92 -32.29 -9.51
N LYS A 248 -2.71 -32.04 -8.47
CA LYS A 248 -4.16 -32.20 -8.47
C LYS A 248 -4.84 -30.85 -8.58
N VAL A 249 -5.82 -30.73 -9.48
CA VAL A 249 -6.55 -29.48 -9.70
C VAL A 249 -8.05 -29.67 -9.63
N GLN A 250 -8.73 -28.71 -9.04
CA GLN A 250 -10.18 -28.58 -9.06
C GLN A 250 -10.55 -27.16 -9.47
N LEU A 251 -10.76 -26.94 -10.76
CA LEU A 251 -10.98 -25.63 -11.37
C LEU A 251 -12.44 -25.46 -11.83
N ALA A 252 -12.76 -24.35 -12.50
CA ALA A 252 -14.06 -24.06 -13.10
C ALA A 252 -14.43 -25.12 -14.16
N LYS A 253 -13.42 -25.58 -14.90
CA LYS A 253 -13.53 -26.61 -15.94
C LYS A 253 -12.49 -27.71 -15.72
N ASN A 254 -12.73 -28.87 -16.32
CA ASN A 254 -11.74 -29.92 -16.35
C ASN A 254 -10.48 -29.41 -17.07
N TYR A 255 -9.37 -29.53 -16.42
CA TYR A 255 -8.06 -29.15 -16.95
C TYR A 255 -7.22 -30.41 -17.20
N SER A 256 -6.64 -30.51 -18.37
CA SER A 256 -5.79 -31.63 -18.76
C SER A 256 -4.52 -31.10 -19.41
N ALA A 257 -3.39 -31.27 -18.74
CA ALA A 257 -2.06 -30.97 -19.24
C ALA A 257 -1.05 -31.92 -18.59
N PRO A 258 0.13 -32.14 -19.17
CA PRO A 258 1.18 -32.94 -18.53
C PRO A 258 1.48 -32.48 -17.10
N GLY A 259 1.44 -33.42 -16.16
CA GLY A 259 1.72 -33.17 -14.75
C GLY A 259 0.53 -32.64 -13.92
N PHE A 260 -0.67 -32.54 -14.51
CA PHE A 260 -1.89 -32.10 -13.81
C PHE A 260 -3.04 -33.11 -14.03
N THR A 261 -3.77 -33.39 -12.96
CA THR A 261 -4.97 -34.24 -12.98
C THR A 261 -6.14 -33.52 -12.36
N THR A 262 -7.26 -33.42 -13.08
CA THR A 262 -8.53 -32.93 -12.50
C THR A 262 -9.07 -33.97 -11.54
N GLU A 263 -9.17 -33.62 -10.27
CA GLU A 263 -9.71 -34.49 -9.22
C GLU A 263 -10.52 -33.66 -8.22
N LYS A 264 -11.57 -34.24 -7.68
CA LYS A 264 -12.31 -33.61 -6.56
C LYS A 264 -11.49 -33.75 -5.29
N VAL A 265 -10.98 -32.65 -4.80
CA VAL A 265 -10.15 -32.57 -3.60
C VAL A 265 -10.90 -31.84 -2.49
N LYS A 266 -10.76 -32.34 -1.26
CA LYS A 266 -11.29 -31.65 -0.09
C LYS A 266 -10.34 -30.52 0.31
N ALA A 267 -10.85 -29.29 0.39
CA ALA A 267 -10.06 -28.18 0.93
C ALA A 267 -9.65 -28.45 2.40
N PRO A 268 -8.47 -28.01 2.82
CA PRO A 268 -8.03 -28.16 4.19
C PRO A 268 -8.96 -27.42 5.15
N GLN A 269 -9.14 -27.97 6.34
CA GLN A 269 -9.84 -27.28 7.39
C GLN A 269 -8.88 -26.27 8.02
N LEU A 270 -9.25 -25.00 7.99
CA LEU A 270 -8.44 -23.94 8.59
C LEU A 270 -8.65 -23.91 10.12
N PRO A 271 -7.61 -23.56 10.89
CA PRO A 271 -7.77 -23.27 12.30
C PRO A 271 -8.66 -22.03 12.50
N ASP A 272 -9.38 -21.99 13.60
CA ASP A 272 -10.14 -20.80 14.00
C ASP A 272 -9.21 -19.68 14.51
N ASP A 273 -9.76 -18.47 14.71
CA ASP A 273 -8.98 -17.32 15.17
C ASP A 273 -8.30 -17.55 16.52
N ALA A 274 -8.94 -18.26 17.43
CA ALA A 274 -8.36 -18.58 18.74
C ALA A 274 -7.14 -19.51 18.61
N ALA A 275 -7.21 -20.50 17.72
CA ALA A 275 -6.10 -21.40 17.44
C ALA A 275 -4.94 -20.69 16.74
N ILE A 276 -5.24 -19.78 15.80
CA ILE A 276 -4.23 -18.96 15.10
C ILE A 276 -3.44 -18.11 16.11
N ARG A 277 -4.12 -17.50 17.08
CA ARG A 277 -3.53 -16.57 18.06
C ARG A 277 -2.92 -17.28 19.27
N LYS A 278 -3.22 -18.55 19.45
CA LYS A 278 -2.74 -19.31 20.59
C LYS A 278 -1.21 -19.28 20.64
N ASP A 279 -0.66 -18.90 21.79
CA ASP A 279 0.77 -18.87 22.06
C ASP A 279 1.57 -17.92 21.13
N LYS A 280 0.93 -16.80 20.74
CA LYS A 280 1.54 -15.78 19.90
C LYS A 280 1.60 -14.44 20.64
N GLY A 281 2.78 -13.82 20.60
CA GLY A 281 3.01 -12.54 21.24
C GLY A 281 3.05 -12.59 22.77
N ALA A 282 3.11 -11.43 23.39
CA ALA A 282 3.14 -11.30 24.85
C ALA A 282 1.75 -11.60 25.44
N SER A 283 1.66 -12.59 26.34
CA SER A 283 0.38 -13.08 26.90
C SER A 283 -0.44 -12.00 27.63
N TRP A 284 0.22 -10.97 28.16
CA TRP A 284 -0.41 -9.83 28.83
C TRP A 284 -0.86 -8.71 27.85
N PHE A 285 -0.37 -8.72 26.62
CA PHE A 285 -0.73 -7.75 25.61
C PHE A 285 -2.08 -8.12 24.98
N LYS A 286 -3.11 -7.42 25.42
CA LYS A 286 -4.40 -7.52 24.75
C LYS A 286 -4.34 -6.61 23.54
N ASN A 287 -4.27 -7.22 22.37
CA ASN A 287 -4.39 -6.46 21.12
C ASN A 287 -5.76 -5.78 21.10
N GLN A 288 -5.80 -4.55 21.54
CA GLN A 288 -6.93 -3.69 21.28
C GLN A 288 -6.80 -3.28 19.80
N VAL A 289 -7.19 -4.18 18.89
CA VAL A 289 -7.79 -3.70 17.66
C VAL A 289 -8.99 -2.90 18.14
N ALA A 290 -8.79 -1.61 18.25
CA ALA A 290 -9.89 -0.71 18.52
C ALA A 290 -10.85 -0.85 17.33
N HIS A 291 -11.81 -1.76 17.46
CA HIS A 291 -13.05 -1.59 16.71
C HIS A 291 -13.55 -0.22 17.19
N PRO A 292 -13.61 0.79 16.31
CA PRO A 292 -14.19 2.05 16.72
C PRO A 292 -15.56 1.69 17.28
N ALA A 293 -15.75 1.94 18.57
CA ALA A 293 -17.07 1.88 19.19
C ALA A 293 -17.99 2.69 18.27
N ALA A 294 -19.24 2.25 18.10
CA ALA A 294 -20.22 3.00 17.33
C ALA A 294 -20.20 4.45 17.85
N ASN A 295 -19.53 5.33 17.11
CA ASN A 295 -19.15 6.64 17.60
C ASN A 295 -20.39 7.52 17.60
N VAL A 296 -20.88 7.83 18.77
CA VAL A 296 -21.69 9.04 18.96
C VAL A 296 -20.72 10.20 18.81
N HIS A 297 -20.64 10.75 17.59
CA HIS A 297 -19.77 11.88 17.31
C HIS A 297 -20.36 13.14 17.95
N LYS A 298 -19.54 13.81 18.76
CA LYS A 298 -19.93 15.09 19.34
C LYS A 298 -20.04 16.15 18.25
N GLU A 299 -21.16 16.82 18.19
CA GLU A 299 -21.40 17.88 17.22
C GLU A 299 -21.07 19.27 17.82
N TYR A 300 -20.40 20.09 17.00
CA TYR A 300 -20.00 21.46 17.32
C TYR A 300 -20.64 22.40 16.30
N ASN A 301 -21.73 23.08 16.69
CA ASN A 301 -22.40 24.06 15.84
C ASN A 301 -21.64 25.40 15.88
N VAL A 302 -21.24 25.88 14.70
CA VAL A 302 -20.38 27.06 14.56
C VAL A 302 -21.05 28.11 13.70
N SER A 303 -21.12 29.34 14.23
CA SER A 303 -21.65 30.50 13.53
C SER A 303 -20.52 31.37 12.95
N PRO A 304 -20.79 32.20 11.92
CA PRO A 304 -19.83 33.18 11.41
C PRO A 304 -19.30 34.09 12.51
N GLY A 305 -17.99 34.39 12.46
CA GLY A 305 -17.30 35.17 13.51
C GLY A 305 -16.64 34.32 14.59
N THR A 306 -16.92 33.03 14.67
CA THR A 306 -16.20 32.09 15.54
C THR A 306 -14.82 31.75 14.94
N ASN A 307 -13.81 31.65 15.78
CA ASN A 307 -12.49 31.22 15.38
C ASN A 307 -12.49 29.69 15.09
N LEU A 308 -12.50 29.32 13.82
CA LEU A 308 -12.53 27.91 13.42
C LEU A 308 -11.31 27.10 13.92
N SER A 309 -10.13 27.72 13.99
CA SER A 309 -8.93 27.03 14.46
C SER A 309 -9.05 26.61 15.93
N GLU A 310 -9.68 27.42 16.77
CA GLU A 310 -9.93 27.09 18.19
C GLU A 310 -10.95 25.94 18.32
N VAL A 311 -12.02 25.97 17.52
CA VAL A 311 -13.02 24.89 17.51
C VAL A 311 -12.39 23.57 17.08
N ILE A 312 -11.62 23.57 15.99
CA ILE A 312 -10.91 22.39 15.49
C ILE A 312 -9.94 21.84 16.54
N HIS A 313 -9.18 22.72 17.18
CA HIS A 313 -8.22 22.32 18.22
C HIS A 313 -8.92 21.68 19.43
N SER A 314 -10.04 22.24 19.88
CA SER A 314 -10.79 21.78 21.06
C SER A 314 -11.73 20.60 20.78
N ALA A 315 -12.04 20.32 19.51
CA ALA A 315 -12.91 19.20 19.14
C ALA A 315 -12.28 17.85 19.52
N GLU A 316 -13.10 16.92 19.98
CA GLU A 316 -12.69 15.55 20.27
C GLU A 316 -12.42 14.76 18.97
N PRO A 317 -11.52 13.77 18.99
CA PRO A 317 -11.34 12.87 17.83
C PRO A 317 -12.67 12.25 17.39
N GLY A 318 -12.96 12.32 16.09
CA GLY A 318 -14.24 11.90 15.51
C GLY A 318 -15.34 12.95 15.57
N GLY A 319 -15.08 14.13 16.14
CA GLY A 319 -16.06 15.23 16.24
C GLY A 319 -16.54 15.74 14.88
N VAL A 320 -17.77 16.25 14.85
CA VAL A 320 -18.42 16.83 13.67
C VAL A 320 -18.61 18.34 13.87
N ILE A 321 -17.91 19.14 13.09
CA ILE A 321 -17.99 20.60 13.10
C ILE A 321 -18.99 21.04 12.04
N ILE A 322 -20.08 21.70 12.45
CA ILE A 322 -21.20 22.08 11.59
C ILE A 322 -21.18 23.58 11.41
N LEU A 323 -20.92 24.06 10.20
CA LEU A 323 -20.83 25.47 9.87
C LEU A 323 -22.17 26.01 9.38
N ALA A 324 -22.68 27.02 10.07
CA ALA A 324 -23.83 27.77 9.59
C ALA A 324 -23.48 28.58 8.32
N LYS A 325 -24.48 28.96 7.53
CA LYS A 325 -24.28 29.83 6.35
C LYS A 325 -23.57 31.13 6.76
N GLY A 326 -22.54 31.53 6.00
CA GLY A 326 -21.82 32.77 6.17
C GLY A 326 -20.35 32.66 5.81
N THR A 327 -19.58 33.71 6.11
CA THR A 327 -18.16 33.80 5.76
C THR A 327 -17.29 33.54 6.99
N TYR A 328 -16.29 32.66 6.82
CA TYR A 328 -15.32 32.28 7.85
C TYR A 328 -13.92 32.68 7.35
N PRO A 329 -13.36 33.82 7.83
CA PRO A 329 -12.04 34.25 7.44
C PRO A 329 -10.95 33.38 8.06
N ILE A 330 -9.98 32.93 7.25
CA ILE A 330 -8.85 32.13 7.70
C ILE A 330 -7.57 32.92 7.48
N GLN A 331 -6.83 33.22 8.53
CA GLN A 331 -5.58 33.97 8.46
C GLN A 331 -4.34 33.08 8.43
N ARG A 332 -4.43 31.88 9.01
CA ARG A 332 -3.38 30.85 9.05
C ARG A 332 -3.99 29.47 8.91
N ALA A 333 -3.16 28.50 8.57
CA ALA A 333 -3.60 27.13 8.40
C ALA A 333 -4.33 26.57 9.62
N MET A 334 -5.48 25.98 9.39
CA MET A 334 -6.17 25.13 10.37
C MET A 334 -5.53 23.74 10.34
N PHE A 335 -5.03 23.26 11.48
CA PHE A 335 -4.36 21.95 11.56
C PHE A 335 -5.34 20.85 11.94
N ILE A 336 -5.37 19.78 11.16
CA ILE A 336 -6.16 18.58 11.39
C ILE A 336 -5.21 17.46 11.80
N ASP A 337 -5.06 17.23 13.11
CA ASP A 337 -4.16 16.26 13.75
C ASP A 337 -4.89 15.05 14.35
N LYS A 338 -6.18 14.90 14.05
CA LYS A 338 -7.08 13.86 14.53
C LYS A 338 -8.22 13.65 13.54
N PRO A 339 -8.97 12.54 13.62
CA PRO A 339 -10.17 12.34 12.80
C PRO A 339 -11.21 13.42 13.07
N LEU A 340 -11.65 14.14 12.04
CA LEU A 340 -12.68 15.19 12.11
C LEU A 340 -13.53 15.21 10.85
N THR A 341 -14.82 15.55 11.03
CA THR A 341 -15.73 15.93 9.96
C THR A 341 -16.05 17.41 10.04
N ILE A 342 -15.91 18.15 8.95
CA ILE A 342 -16.31 19.57 8.85
C ILE A 342 -17.36 19.66 7.74
N ARG A 343 -18.56 20.11 8.05
CA ARG A 343 -19.65 20.14 7.07
C ARG A 343 -20.53 21.39 7.20
N ALA A 344 -21.21 21.72 6.10
CA ALA A 344 -22.26 22.73 6.14
C ALA A 344 -23.45 22.27 7.01
N ALA A 345 -24.10 23.18 7.67
CA ALA A 345 -25.40 22.94 8.32
C ALA A 345 -26.50 22.69 7.28
N ASP A 346 -26.37 23.30 6.10
CA ASP A 346 -27.28 23.14 4.98
C ASP A 346 -26.46 23.06 3.67
N ALA A 347 -26.55 21.95 2.98
CA ALA A 347 -25.82 21.71 1.73
C ALA A 347 -26.22 22.69 0.59
N ALA A 348 -27.46 23.21 0.63
CA ALA A 348 -27.94 24.20 -0.35
C ALA A 348 -27.38 25.61 -0.09
N ASN A 349 -26.92 25.88 1.11
CA ASN A 349 -26.39 27.18 1.55
C ASN A 349 -24.95 27.02 2.09
N LYS A 350 -24.00 26.69 1.20
CA LYS A 350 -22.61 26.41 1.57
C LYS A 350 -21.96 27.60 2.31
N PRO A 351 -21.30 27.36 3.45
CA PRO A 351 -20.47 28.36 4.09
C PRO A 351 -19.24 28.68 3.23
N LEU A 352 -18.80 29.93 3.28
CA LEU A 352 -17.62 30.43 2.55
C LEU A 352 -16.43 30.51 3.52
N VAL A 353 -15.48 29.60 3.38
CA VAL A 353 -14.19 29.68 4.05
C VAL A 353 -13.24 30.46 3.16
N ARG A 354 -12.84 31.66 3.59
CA ARG A 354 -12.08 32.60 2.77
C ARG A 354 -10.72 32.91 3.40
N PHE A 355 -9.67 32.84 2.58
CA PHE A 355 -8.35 33.23 3.04
C PHE A 355 -8.28 34.75 3.26
N ASN A 356 -7.71 35.14 4.40
CA ASN A 356 -7.54 36.56 4.80
C ASN A 356 -6.24 36.78 5.59
N GLY A 357 -5.18 36.02 5.22
CA GLY A 357 -3.87 36.15 5.87
C GLY A 357 -3.05 37.30 5.30
N ASP A 358 -2.10 37.78 6.09
CA ASP A 358 -1.12 38.80 5.66
C ASP A 358 0.03 38.21 4.83
N LYS A 359 0.24 36.90 4.94
CA LYS A 359 1.27 36.12 4.22
C LYS A 359 0.65 34.86 3.62
N PRO A 360 1.19 34.39 2.49
CA PRO A 360 0.73 33.15 1.89
C PRO A 360 0.84 31.94 2.85
N ASP A 361 -0.29 31.23 3.06
CA ASP A 361 -0.36 30.03 3.89
C ASP A 361 -1.43 29.06 3.33
N ASN A 362 -1.44 27.81 3.81
CA ASN A 362 -2.54 26.90 3.54
C ASN A 362 -3.80 27.35 4.29
N MET A 363 -4.97 26.95 3.80
CA MET A 363 -6.20 27.15 4.57
C MET A 363 -6.41 26.00 5.56
N VAL A 364 -6.20 24.76 5.10
CA VAL A 364 -6.23 23.55 5.93
C VAL A 364 -4.92 22.79 5.73
N THR A 365 -4.35 22.28 6.81
CA THR A 365 -3.19 21.39 6.81
C THR A 365 -3.50 20.13 7.59
N ILE A 366 -3.52 18.98 6.92
CA ILE A 366 -3.63 17.67 7.57
C ILE A 366 -2.25 17.32 8.13
N ALA A 367 -2.18 17.02 9.41
CA ALA A 367 -0.98 16.63 10.14
C ALA A 367 -1.07 15.17 10.61
N ASP A 368 -0.02 14.66 11.25
CA ASP A 368 0.02 13.30 11.78
C ASP A 368 -1.22 12.98 12.64
N GLY A 369 -1.85 11.84 12.35
CA GLY A 369 -3.09 11.42 13.01
C GLY A 369 -4.37 12.01 12.39
N GLY A 370 -4.24 12.93 11.44
CA GLY A 370 -5.37 13.55 10.76
C GLY A 370 -6.10 12.57 9.83
N LYS A 371 -7.44 12.49 9.99
CA LYS A 371 -8.36 11.88 9.03
C LYS A 371 -9.48 12.88 8.80
N MET A 372 -9.62 13.37 7.59
CA MET A 372 -10.49 14.51 7.32
C MET A 372 -11.64 14.14 6.39
N VAL A 373 -12.85 14.46 6.81
CA VAL A 373 -14.04 14.52 5.96
C VAL A 373 -14.50 15.96 5.88
N ILE A 374 -14.69 16.49 4.66
CA ILE A 374 -15.17 17.85 4.46
C ILE A 374 -16.29 17.86 3.44
N GLU A 375 -17.43 18.51 3.80
CA GLU A 375 -18.66 18.40 3.01
C GLU A 375 -19.34 19.75 2.81
N ASN A 376 -19.68 20.04 1.56
CA ASN A 376 -20.52 21.18 1.16
C ASN A 376 -20.00 22.56 1.60
N ILE A 377 -18.70 22.79 1.45
CA ILE A 377 -18.02 24.04 1.82
C ILE A 377 -17.43 24.69 0.56
N THR A 378 -17.52 26.02 0.48
CA THR A 378 -16.81 26.81 -0.55
C THR A 378 -15.50 27.34 0.02
N PHE A 379 -14.38 27.04 -0.62
CA PHE A 379 -13.04 27.56 -0.33
C PHE A 379 -12.68 28.65 -1.33
N ASP A 380 -12.29 29.83 -0.82
CA ASP A 380 -11.86 30.96 -1.64
C ASP A 380 -10.43 31.35 -1.28
N GLY A 381 -9.49 31.11 -2.22
CA GLY A 381 -8.07 31.40 -2.05
C GLY A 381 -7.69 32.87 -2.26
N VAL A 382 -8.63 33.69 -2.73
CA VAL A 382 -8.51 35.13 -2.95
C VAL A 382 -7.45 35.49 -4.00
N LEU A 383 -7.88 35.81 -5.24
CA LEU A 383 -7.05 36.36 -6.31
C LEU A 383 -7.26 37.88 -6.44
N GLU A 384 -6.98 38.63 -5.37
CA GLU A 384 -7.11 40.09 -5.36
C GLU A 384 -5.72 40.76 -5.38
N PRO A 385 -5.50 41.79 -6.24
CA PRO A 385 -4.23 42.52 -6.26
C PRO A 385 -3.88 43.09 -4.88
N GLY A 386 -2.64 42.86 -4.44
CA GLY A 386 -2.12 43.36 -3.16
C GLY A 386 -2.57 42.55 -1.94
N LYS A 387 -3.30 41.47 -2.11
CA LYS A 387 -3.64 40.52 -1.03
C LYS A 387 -2.70 39.30 -1.05
N ALA A 388 -2.44 38.74 0.10
CA ALA A 388 -1.77 37.44 0.19
C ALA A 388 -2.72 36.34 -0.32
N LEU A 389 -2.13 35.34 -1.01
CA LEU A 389 -2.87 34.23 -1.61
C LEU A 389 -2.81 32.99 -0.71
N ALA A 390 -3.87 32.19 -0.72
CA ALA A 390 -3.80 30.86 -0.12
C ALA A 390 -2.87 29.98 -0.96
N LYS A 391 -1.89 29.34 -0.31
CA LYS A 391 -0.99 28.36 -0.95
C LYS A 391 -1.72 27.11 -1.35
N ALA A 392 -2.66 26.67 -0.52
CA ALA A 392 -3.55 25.56 -0.80
C ALA A 392 -4.87 25.72 -0.03
N GLY A 393 -5.96 25.23 -0.60
CA GLY A 393 -7.21 25.03 0.13
C GLY A 393 -7.06 23.93 1.16
N ILE A 394 -6.59 22.76 0.73
CA ILE A 394 -6.25 21.63 1.59
C ILE A 394 -4.85 21.13 1.24
N SER A 395 -3.99 21.00 2.23
CA SER A 395 -2.65 20.44 2.07
C SER A 395 -2.30 19.51 3.23
N THR A 396 -1.14 18.87 3.18
CA THR A 396 -0.58 18.06 4.25
C THR A 396 0.59 18.77 4.92
N ALA A 397 0.87 18.44 6.17
CA ALA A 397 2.11 18.80 6.83
C ALA A 397 3.30 18.13 6.13
N PHE A 398 4.50 18.64 6.38
CA PHE A 398 5.73 18.05 5.87
C PHE A 398 6.19 16.91 6.80
N ASP A 399 6.79 15.86 6.25
CA ASP A 399 7.35 14.72 6.99
C ASP A 399 6.36 14.01 7.94
N MET A 400 5.14 13.75 7.50
CA MET A 400 4.18 12.96 8.27
C MET A 400 4.69 11.53 8.45
N ILE A 401 4.48 10.99 9.65
CA ILE A 401 4.83 9.61 10.01
C ILE A 401 3.67 8.66 9.71
N GLN A 402 2.44 9.13 9.97
CA GLN A 402 1.23 8.34 9.82
C GLN A 402 0.55 8.60 8.48
N PRO A 403 0.01 7.57 7.83
CA PRO A 403 -0.85 7.78 6.68
C PRO A 403 -2.15 8.47 7.11
N TYR A 404 -2.76 9.21 6.19
CA TYR A 404 -4.01 9.92 6.40
C TYR A 404 -5.10 9.48 5.43
N THR A 405 -6.33 9.87 5.70
CA THR A 405 -7.45 9.77 4.76
C THR A 405 -8.06 11.14 4.52
N LEU A 406 -8.52 11.37 3.28
CA LEU A 406 -9.20 12.61 2.91
C LEU A 406 -10.47 12.31 2.11
N ILE A 407 -11.59 12.82 2.57
CA ILE A 407 -12.86 12.82 1.81
C ILE A 407 -13.30 14.27 1.64
N VAL A 408 -13.49 14.68 0.37
CA VAL A 408 -14.01 15.99 -0.01
C VAL A 408 -15.26 15.77 -0.83
N ASP A 409 -16.41 16.16 -0.31
CA ASP A 409 -17.70 15.92 -0.93
C ASP A 409 -18.52 17.19 -1.09
N GLY A 410 -19.03 17.45 -2.28
CA GLY A 410 -19.90 18.58 -2.53
C GLY A 410 -19.25 19.97 -2.34
N CYS A 411 -17.94 20.06 -2.28
CA CYS A 411 -17.21 21.30 -2.04
C CYS A 411 -16.96 22.11 -3.32
N GLU A 412 -16.68 23.39 -3.14
CA GLU A 412 -16.27 24.29 -4.20
C GLU A 412 -14.93 24.93 -3.88
N PHE A 413 -14.01 24.97 -4.84
CA PHE A 413 -12.70 25.61 -4.73
C PHE A 413 -12.55 26.65 -5.81
N GLN A 414 -12.29 27.90 -5.39
CA GLN A 414 -12.17 29.03 -6.29
C GLN A 414 -11.00 29.95 -5.93
N ASN A 415 -10.46 30.65 -6.93
CA ASN A 415 -9.45 31.70 -6.76
C ASN A 415 -8.15 31.22 -6.10
N PHE A 416 -7.71 29.99 -6.43
CA PHE A 416 -6.36 29.53 -6.10
C PHE A 416 -5.43 29.81 -7.27
N GLY A 417 -4.40 30.62 -7.04
CA GLY A 417 -3.61 31.16 -8.12
C GLY A 417 -2.11 31.07 -7.97
N GLU A 418 -1.45 31.40 -9.06
CA GLU A 418 0.00 31.41 -9.31
C GLU A 418 0.70 30.05 -9.29
N GLY A 419 1.90 30.01 -9.86
CA GLY A 419 2.69 28.78 -9.98
C GLY A 419 3.09 28.23 -8.62
N GLY A 420 2.60 27.04 -8.30
CA GLY A 420 2.89 26.34 -7.04
C GLY A 420 1.82 26.50 -5.96
N PHE A 421 0.67 27.10 -6.26
CA PHE A 421 -0.49 27.17 -5.36
C PHE A 421 -1.61 26.26 -5.89
N PHE A 422 -2.39 25.65 -5.00
CA PHE A 422 -3.23 24.49 -5.32
C PHE A 422 -4.58 24.56 -4.61
N ALA A 423 -5.61 23.92 -5.16
CA ALA A 423 -6.83 23.70 -4.39
C ALA A 423 -6.61 22.55 -3.38
N ILE A 424 -6.14 21.39 -3.82
CA ILE A 424 -5.84 20.22 -2.95
C ILE A 424 -4.45 19.70 -3.30
N LYS A 425 -3.62 19.44 -2.27
CA LYS A 425 -2.24 19.02 -2.48
C LYS A 425 -1.75 18.04 -1.41
N GLY A 426 -1.14 16.92 -1.85
CA GLY A 426 -0.22 16.14 -1.03
C GLY A 426 1.19 16.73 -1.06
N THR A 427 1.88 16.85 0.08
CA THR A 427 3.27 17.32 0.14
C THR A 427 4.25 16.15 0.07
N LYS A 428 5.53 16.45 -0.14
CA LYS A 428 6.60 15.45 -0.15
C LYS A 428 6.67 14.70 1.19
N ALA A 429 6.99 13.41 1.13
CA ALA A 429 7.09 12.51 2.28
C ALA A 429 5.79 12.38 3.09
N THR A 430 4.62 12.54 2.45
CA THR A 430 3.31 12.25 3.05
C THR A 430 2.57 11.21 2.22
N PHE A 431 1.75 10.40 2.87
CA PHE A 431 1.05 9.31 2.22
C PHE A 431 -0.41 9.23 2.68
N ALA A 432 -1.32 9.22 1.74
CA ALA A 432 -2.73 8.95 1.99
C ALA A 432 -3.05 7.48 1.77
N GLU A 433 -3.73 6.83 2.72
CA GLU A 433 -4.36 5.52 2.48
C GLU A 433 -5.43 5.65 1.41
N SER A 434 -6.23 6.72 1.48
CA SER A 434 -7.25 7.01 0.49
C SER A 434 -7.54 8.51 0.35
N VAL A 435 -7.84 8.91 -0.88
CA VAL A 435 -8.32 10.26 -1.22
C VAL A 435 -9.59 10.11 -2.05
N THR A 436 -10.71 10.58 -1.54
CA THR A 436 -11.99 10.62 -2.25
C THR A 436 -12.41 12.06 -2.46
N ILE A 437 -12.53 12.48 -3.71
CA ILE A 437 -13.00 13.81 -4.11
C ILE A 437 -14.20 13.62 -5.01
N ARG A 438 -15.38 14.02 -4.55
CA ARG A 438 -16.60 13.80 -5.30
C ARG A 438 -17.59 14.96 -5.23
N ASN A 439 -18.41 15.12 -6.25
CA ASN A 439 -19.43 16.15 -6.35
C ASN A 439 -18.87 17.58 -6.20
N CYS A 440 -17.61 17.80 -6.54
CA CYS A 440 -16.89 19.05 -6.30
C CYS A 440 -16.83 19.93 -7.55
N LEU A 441 -16.77 21.24 -7.34
CA LEU A 441 -16.52 22.25 -8.37
C LEU A 441 -15.18 22.93 -8.13
N PHE A 442 -14.30 22.89 -9.13
CA PHE A 442 -13.04 23.62 -9.17
C PHE A 442 -13.14 24.68 -10.26
N ARG A 443 -13.01 25.95 -9.90
CA ARG A 443 -13.15 27.03 -10.89
C ARG A 443 -12.23 28.20 -10.63
N ASP A 444 -11.88 28.88 -11.72
CA ASP A 444 -11.06 30.10 -11.68
C ASP A 444 -9.71 29.88 -10.97
N LEU A 445 -8.99 28.80 -11.35
CA LEU A 445 -7.70 28.44 -10.79
C LEU A 445 -6.59 28.71 -11.81
N SER A 446 -5.51 29.34 -11.39
CA SER A 446 -4.26 29.41 -12.17
C SER A 446 -3.20 28.40 -11.70
N GLY A 447 -3.32 27.84 -10.49
CA GLY A 447 -2.59 26.67 -10.02
C GLY A 447 -3.31 25.35 -10.36
N ASP A 448 -2.72 24.21 -9.95
CA ASP A 448 -3.36 22.91 -10.15
C ASP A 448 -4.55 22.73 -9.18
N ALA A 449 -5.59 22.02 -9.61
CA ALA A 449 -6.71 21.74 -8.73
C ALA A 449 -6.37 20.60 -7.76
N ILE A 450 -6.00 19.44 -8.27
CA ILE A 450 -5.65 18.26 -7.47
C ILE A 450 -4.22 17.87 -7.79
N ASN A 451 -3.30 17.97 -6.83
CA ASN A 451 -1.89 17.71 -7.01
C ASN A 451 -1.34 16.70 -6.00
N TYR A 452 -1.05 15.49 -6.46
CA TYR A 452 -0.36 14.41 -5.75
C TYR A 452 0.92 14.03 -6.50
N ALA A 453 1.71 15.05 -6.86
CA ALA A 453 2.94 14.93 -7.63
C ALA A 453 4.13 15.58 -6.91
N ALA A 454 4.20 15.46 -5.59
CA ALA A 454 5.26 16.03 -4.79
C ALA A 454 6.53 15.17 -4.78
N GLU A 455 6.39 13.86 -4.92
CA GLU A 455 7.52 12.95 -5.13
C GLU A 455 8.04 13.13 -6.56
N LYS A 456 9.37 13.13 -6.72
CA LYS A 456 10.03 13.39 -8.02
C LYS A 456 11.17 12.43 -8.31
N ASP A 457 11.36 11.44 -7.42
CA ASP A 457 12.36 10.40 -7.62
C ASP A 457 11.84 9.29 -8.55
N ASP A 458 12.68 8.32 -8.86
CA ASP A 458 12.39 7.17 -9.70
C ASP A 458 12.38 5.84 -8.92
N ILE A 459 12.21 5.91 -7.60
CA ILE A 459 12.26 4.75 -6.68
C ILE A 459 10.87 4.25 -6.26
N GLY A 460 9.84 4.56 -7.02
CA GLY A 460 8.49 4.04 -6.81
C GLY A 460 7.67 4.74 -5.73
N ARG A 461 8.10 5.88 -5.20
CA ARG A 461 7.33 6.65 -4.21
C ARG A 461 6.15 7.36 -4.82
N TYR A 462 5.06 7.44 -4.04
CA TYR A 462 3.84 8.17 -4.39
C TYR A 462 3.11 8.65 -3.13
N ASN A 463 2.15 9.57 -3.29
CA ASN A 463 1.55 10.29 -2.17
C ASN A 463 0.15 9.80 -1.76
N ALA A 464 -0.49 8.92 -2.52
CA ALA A 464 -1.82 8.38 -2.17
C ALA A 464 -2.02 7.00 -2.80
N ASP A 465 -2.50 6.02 -2.02
CA ASP A 465 -2.70 4.65 -2.50
C ASP A 465 -3.96 4.51 -3.34
N ASP A 466 -5.13 4.77 -2.75
CA ASP A 466 -6.40 4.76 -3.45
C ASP A 466 -6.89 6.20 -3.72
N MET A 467 -7.18 6.51 -4.97
CA MET A 467 -7.73 7.81 -5.35
C MET A 467 -9.01 7.64 -6.15
N LEU A 468 -10.10 8.20 -5.64
CA LEU A 468 -11.37 8.33 -6.35
C LEU A 468 -11.67 9.80 -6.60
N ILE A 469 -11.78 10.19 -7.88
CA ILE A 469 -12.24 11.51 -8.32
C ILE A 469 -13.50 11.27 -9.14
N GLU A 470 -14.65 11.65 -8.59
CA GLU A 470 -15.95 11.28 -9.14
C GLU A 470 -16.91 12.47 -9.21
N ASN A 471 -17.65 12.59 -10.32
CA ASN A 471 -18.69 13.60 -10.49
C ASN A 471 -18.22 15.02 -10.16
N CYS A 472 -16.98 15.35 -10.58
CA CYS A 472 -16.37 16.66 -10.36
C CYS A 472 -16.40 17.51 -11.64
N SER A 473 -16.55 18.82 -11.47
CA SER A 473 -16.48 19.80 -12.55
C SER A 473 -15.26 20.69 -12.39
N PHE A 474 -14.51 20.84 -13.47
CA PHE A 474 -13.33 21.70 -13.56
C PHE A 474 -13.61 22.76 -14.64
N TYR A 475 -13.56 24.04 -14.27
CA TYR A 475 -13.97 25.13 -15.12
C TYR A 475 -13.01 26.31 -15.04
N ARG A 476 -12.49 26.74 -16.18
CA ARG A 476 -11.53 27.85 -16.33
C ARG A 476 -10.27 27.69 -15.48
N LEU A 477 -9.55 26.59 -15.70
CA LEU A 477 -8.29 26.30 -15.04
C LEU A 477 -7.11 26.55 -15.97
N LEU A 478 -6.13 27.33 -15.54
CA LEU A 478 -4.85 27.48 -16.23
C LEU A 478 -3.82 26.44 -15.80
N GLY A 479 -3.87 25.97 -14.56
CA GLY A 479 -3.08 24.85 -14.05
C GLY A 479 -3.69 23.51 -14.45
N LEU A 480 -3.05 22.41 -14.01
CA LEU A 480 -3.54 21.06 -14.25
C LEU A 480 -4.76 20.77 -13.36
N PRO A 481 -5.91 20.39 -13.92
CA PRO A 481 -7.00 19.84 -13.14
C PRO A 481 -6.58 18.68 -12.25
N ILE A 482 -5.82 17.71 -12.77
CA ILE A 482 -5.34 16.54 -12.01
C ILE A 482 -3.88 16.28 -12.34
N ASN A 483 -3.03 16.23 -11.33
CA ASN A 483 -1.61 15.98 -11.44
C ASN A 483 -1.17 14.96 -10.39
N ILE A 484 -0.79 13.75 -10.85
CA ILE A 484 -0.40 12.63 -9.99
C ILE A 484 0.92 12.06 -10.52
N TYR A 485 1.83 11.73 -9.59
CA TYR A 485 3.14 11.21 -9.92
C TYR A 485 3.53 10.02 -9.04
N ARG A 486 3.98 8.98 -9.69
CA ARG A 486 4.83 7.93 -9.15
C ARG A 486 5.96 7.69 -10.16
N GLY A 487 7.20 7.91 -9.74
CA GLY A 487 8.36 7.65 -10.59
C GLY A 487 8.90 6.23 -10.40
N GLY A 488 9.61 5.76 -11.44
CA GLY A 488 10.30 4.48 -11.41
C GLY A 488 9.41 3.26 -11.52
N SER A 489 10.07 2.10 -11.49
CA SER A 489 9.47 0.78 -11.66
C SER A 489 9.76 -0.15 -10.47
N ASP A 490 10.01 0.40 -9.28
CA ASP A 490 10.26 -0.41 -8.08
C ASP A 490 9.00 -1.23 -7.74
N GLU A 491 9.15 -2.54 -7.70
CA GLU A 491 8.09 -3.49 -7.40
C GLU A 491 7.71 -3.57 -5.92
N SER A 492 8.43 -2.87 -5.05
CA SER A 492 8.14 -2.84 -3.61
C SER A 492 6.79 -2.21 -3.28
N THR A 493 6.21 -1.47 -4.22
CA THR A 493 4.94 -0.76 -4.04
C THR A 493 3.93 -1.12 -5.13
N ALA A 494 2.67 -1.27 -4.74
CA ALA A 494 1.59 -1.72 -5.63
C ALA A 494 0.75 -0.59 -6.24
N GLY A 495 0.71 0.59 -5.62
CA GLY A 495 -0.10 1.74 -6.04
C GLY A 495 0.69 2.78 -6.86
N PRO A 496 0.07 3.91 -7.18
CA PRO A 496 -1.31 4.27 -6.82
C PRO A 496 -2.38 3.59 -7.70
N TYR A 497 -3.56 3.42 -7.11
CA TYR A 497 -4.79 2.97 -7.76
C TYR A 497 -5.69 4.17 -7.97
N ILE A 498 -5.98 4.53 -9.21
CA ILE A 498 -6.67 5.78 -9.54
C ILE A 498 -7.95 5.48 -10.32
N THR A 499 -9.06 6.01 -9.85
CA THR A 499 -10.34 6.04 -10.57
C THR A 499 -10.80 7.46 -10.76
N ILE A 500 -10.98 7.88 -12.02
CA ILE A 500 -11.51 9.18 -12.41
C ILE A 500 -12.75 8.91 -13.26
N ARG A 501 -13.92 9.32 -12.78
CA ARG A 501 -15.17 9.03 -13.51
C ARG A 501 -16.21 10.12 -13.36
N HIS A 502 -17.06 10.22 -14.39
CA HIS A 502 -18.15 11.20 -14.44
C HIS A 502 -17.69 12.64 -14.22
N CYS A 503 -16.47 12.98 -14.63
CA CYS A 503 -15.90 14.31 -14.49
C CYS A 503 -16.05 15.13 -15.76
N THR A 504 -16.26 16.45 -15.60
CA THR A 504 -16.39 17.41 -16.70
C THR A 504 -15.29 18.46 -16.61
N PHE A 505 -14.62 18.70 -17.73
CA PHE A 505 -13.52 19.66 -17.87
C PHE A 505 -13.90 20.65 -18.97
N VAL A 506 -14.04 21.93 -18.62
CA VAL A 506 -14.44 23.00 -19.54
C VAL A 506 -13.48 24.17 -19.40
N ASP A 507 -12.99 24.71 -20.51
CA ASP A 507 -12.02 25.81 -20.55
C ASP A 507 -10.78 25.52 -19.65
N CYS A 508 -10.25 24.31 -19.71
CA CYS A 508 -9.12 23.91 -18.91
C CYS A 508 -7.83 23.84 -19.72
N CYS A 509 -6.71 24.29 -19.09
CA CYS A 509 -5.36 24.20 -19.66
C CYS A 509 -5.17 24.87 -21.03
N ASN A 510 -5.83 25.97 -21.26
CA ASN A 510 -5.75 26.78 -22.48
C ASN A 510 -4.39 27.51 -22.63
N LYS A 511 -3.27 26.76 -22.45
CA LYS A 511 -1.91 27.22 -22.71
C LYS A 511 -1.23 26.28 -23.70
N GLU A 512 -0.20 26.79 -24.36
CA GLU A 512 0.63 25.95 -25.23
C GLU A 512 1.13 24.73 -24.44
N ARG A 513 0.88 23.53 -24.97
CA ARG A 513 1.20 22.24 -24.35
C ARG A 513 0.50 21.96 -23.00
N GLY A 514 -0.65 22.60 -22.77
CA GLY A 514 -1.50 22.27 -21.63
C GLY A 514 -2.05 20.84 -21.70
N SER A 515 -2.39 20.26 -20.57
CA SER A 515 -3.10 18.99 -20.48
C SER A 515 -4.09 19.00 -19.32
N VAL A 516 -5.20 18.30 -19.49
CA VAL A 516 -6.25 18.21 -18.47
C VAL A 516 -5.81 17.31 -17.31
N MET A 517 -5.06 16.27 -17.62
CA MET A 517 -4.53 15.33 -16.63
C MET A 517 -3.07 15.01 -16.92
N ARG A 518 -2.26 15.01 -15.89
CA ARG A 518 -0.90 14.48 -15.91
C ARG A 518 -0.82 13.35 -14.92
N LEU A 519 -0.82 12.11 -15.42
CA LEU A 519 -0.85 10.89 -14.61
C LEU A 519 0.39 10.08 -14.95
N ILE A 520 1.40 10.12 -14.08
CA ILE A 520 2.67 9.42 -14.30
C ILE A 520 2.77 8.26 -13.32
N GLY A 521 2.96 7.05 -13.85
CA GLY A 521 3.24 5.83 -13.12
C GLY A 521 2.11 5.21 -12.29
N PRO A 522 0.80 5.52 -12.53
CA PRO A 522 -0.24 4.77 -11.82
C PRO A 522 -0.13 3.28 -12.15
N GLN A 523 -0.30 2.43 -11.16
CA GLN A 523 -0.27 0.99 -11.37
C GLN A 523 -1.60 0.45 -11.89
N VAL A 524 -2.69 1.06 -11.44
CA VAL A 524 -4.03 0.82 -11.98
C VAL A 524 -4.70 2.17 -12.23
N LEU A 525 -5.18 2.37 -13.43
CA LEU A 525 -5.86 3.61 -13.83
C LEU A 525 -7.17 3.27 -14.53
N THR A 526 -8.26 3.80 -14.00
CA THR A 526 -9.57 3.79 -14.64
C THR A 526 -10.00 5.23 -14.93
N VAL A 527 -10.25 5.56 -16.18
CA VAL A 527 -10.84 6.85 -16.60
C VAL A 527 -12.07 6.53 -17.41
N GLU A 528 -13.24 6.92 -16.93
CA GLU A 528 -14.50 6.56 -17.57
C GLU A 528 -15.57 7.66 -17.49
N ASN A 529 -16.41 7.75 -18.50
CA ASN A 529 -17.55 8.66 -18.56
C ASN A 529 -17.19 10.13 -18.27
N CYS A 530 -16.01 10.58 -18.72
CA CYS A 530 -15.57 11.95 -18.56
C CYS A 530 -15.86 12.78 -19.83
N ASN A 531 -16.21 14.06 -19.64
CA ASN A 531 -16.43 15.01 -20.71
C ASN A 531 -15.33 16.07 -20.72
N LEU A 532 -14.72 16.30 -21.88
CA LEU A 532 -13.67 17.29 -22.09
C LEU A 532 -14.13 18.25 -23.19
N ASP A 533 -14.33 19.52 -22.83
CA ASP A 533 -14.79 20.57 -23.71
C ASP A 533 -13.91 21.82 -23.53
N ASN A 534 -13.38 22.36 -24.66
CA ASN A 534 -12.54 23.55 -24.70
C ASN A 534 -13.04 24.53 -25.75
#